data_9080f65060ce2f1b57edc96b56a0b188
#
_entry.id   9080f65060ce2f1b57edc96b56a0b188
#
_cell.length_a   1.000
_cell.length_b   1.000
_cell.length_c   1.000
_cell.angle_alpha   90.00
_cell.angle_beta   90.00
_cell.angle_gamma   90.00
#
_symmetry.space_group_name_H-M   'P 1'
#
loop_
_entity.id
_entity.type
_entity.pdbx_description
1 polymer ?
#
loop_
_entity_poly.entity_id
_entity_poly.type
_entity_poly.pdbx_seq_one_letter_code
_entity_poly.pdbx_strand_id
1 'polypeptide(L)'
;MFKKGLLALTLVFSLPVFAAEHWIDVRVPEQYQQEHGQGAINIPLKEVKERIATAVPDKNDTVKVYCNAGRQSGQAKDILSEMGYTHVENAGGLKDIAMPKVKG
;
A
#
# COMPACT_ATOMS: atom_id res chain seq x y z
N MET A 1 15.91 49.64 15.95
CA MET A 1 15.81 49.24 15.71
C MET A 1 15.68 48.40 15.32
N PHE A 2 15.45 47.98 15.07
CA PHE A 2 15.30 47.10 14.70
C PHE A 2 14.84 46.15 14.51
N LYS A 3 14.61 45.69 14.37
CA LYS A 3 14.23 44.89 14.13
C LYS A 3 14.18 44.02 13.79
N LYS A 4 14.20 43.60 13.73
CA LYS A 4 14.23 42.77 13.43
C LYS A 4 13.96 41.88 13.23
N GLY A 5 13.81 41.38 13.12
CA GLY A 5 13.54 40.54 12.95
C GLY A 5 13.38 39.68 12.71
N LEU A 6 13.11 39.36 12.42
CA LEU A 6 12.91 38.48 12.08
C LEU A 6 12.80 37.64 11.65
N LEU A 7 12.71 37.42 11.57
CA LEU A 7 12.63 36.70 11.08
C LEU A 7 12.74 35.82 10.68
N ALA A 8 12.83 35.68 10.36
CA ALA A 8 13.14 34.83 9.92
C ALA A 8 12.92 33.65 10.22
N LEU A 9 12.55 33.43 10.55
CA LEU A 9 12.36 32.41 10.83
C LEU A 9 11.70 31.60 10.22
N THR A 10 11.63 31.72 9.69
CA THR A 10 11.07 31.02 8.88
C THR A 10 11.73 29.90 8.54
N LEU A 11 11.85 29.17 9.28
CA LEU A 11 12.36 28.05 9.02
C LEU A 11 11.41 27.24 8.53
N VAL A 12 11.30 27.14 7.39
CA VAL A 12 10.50 26.25 6.78
C VAL A 12 11.20 25.00 6.74
N PHE A 13 10.81 24.06 7.49
CA PHE A 13 11.29 22.81 7.28
C PHE A 13 10.42 22.16 6.35
N SER A 14 10.88 21.96 5.21
CA SER A 14 10.35 21.03 4.29
C SER A 14 10.72 19.70 4.73
N LEU A 15 9.95 19.07 5.54
CA LEU A 15 10.14 17.68 5.82
C LEU A 15 9.79 16.90 4.57
N PRO A 16 10.55 15.90 4.23
CA PRO A 16 10.17 15.07 3.10
C PRO A 16 8.83 14.42 3.39
N VAL A 17 7.93 14.53 2.46
CA VAL A 17 6.64 13.88 2.56
C VAL A 17 6.76 12.59 1.78
N PHE A 18 6.70 11.48 2.48
CA PHE A 18 6.72 10.20 1.82
C PHE A 18 5.30 9.68 1.73
N ALA A 19 4.92 9.21 0.59
CA ALA A 19 3.64 8.54 0.42
C ALA A 19 3.62 7.30 1.29
N ALA A 20 2.48 7.00 1.87
CA ALA A 20 2.34 5.79 2.68
C ALA A 20 2.43 4.56 1.79
N GLU A 21 2.81 3.45 2.41
CA GLU A 21 2.92 2.19 1.70
C GLU A 21 1.91 1.23 2.28
N HIS A 22 1.14 0.59 1.43
CA HIS A 22 0.07 -0.33 1.84
C HIS A 22 0.32 -1.70 1.22
N TRP A 23 0.19 -2.74 2.04
CA TRP A 23 0.32 -4.11 1.57
C TRP A 23 -1.04 -4.76 1.54
N ILE A 24 -1.42 -5.29 0.39
CA ILE A 24 -2.73 -5.90 0.19
C ILE A 24 -2.55 -7.36 -0.25
N ASP A 25 -3.13 -8.25 0.54
CA ASP A 25 -3.17 -9.67 0.22
C ASP A 25 -4.46 -9.93 -0.53
N VAL A 26 -4.35 -10.31 -1.80
CA VAL A 26 -5.54 -10.50 -2.63
C VAL A 26 -5.99 -11.96 -2.72
N ARG A 27 -5.47 -12.81 -1.81
CA ARG A 27 -5.89 -14.21 -1.74
C ARG A 27 -7.22 -14.30 -1.01
N VAL A 28 -7.81 -15.49 -1.04
CA VAL A 28 -9.06 -15.72 -0.30
C VAL A 28 -8.80 -15.63 1.20
N PRO A 29 -9.82 -15.29 1.99
CA PRO A 29 -9.64 -15.08 3.44
C PRO A 29 -9.06 -16.29 4.17
N GLU A 30 -9.41 -17.49 3.74
CA GLU A 30 -8.92 -18.71 4.38
C GLU A 30 -7.40 -18.80 4.32
N GLN A 31 -6.82 -18.43 3.19
CA GLN A 31 -5.36 -18.43 3.03
C GLN A 31 -4.71 -17.33 3.85
N TYR A 32 -5.32 -16.17 3.87
CA TYR A 32 -4.84 -15.05 4.67
C TYR A 32 -4.76 -15.44 6.15
N GLN A 33 -5.79 -16.11 6.65
CA GLN A 33 -5.81 -16.51 8.06
C GLN A 33 -4.77 -17.54 8.40
N GLN A 34 -4.45 -18.41 7.45
CA GLN A 34 -3.41 -19.40 7.66
C GLN A 34 -2.05 -18.75 7.84
N GLU A 35 -1.74 -17.78 7.00
CA GLU A 35 -0.48 -17.07 7.06
C GLU A 35 -0.52 -15.88 6.11
N HIS A 36 -0.08 -14.74 6.57
CA HIS A 36 0.00 -13.55 5.71
C HIS A 36 1.15 -12.66 6.17
N GLY A 37 1.51 -11.69 5.35
CA GLY A 37 2.54 -10.71 5.71
C GLY A 37 2.05 -9.83 6.83
N GLN A 38 2.91 -9.60 7.81
CA GLN A 38 2.56 -8.78 8.96
C GLN A 38 2.18 -7.38 8.49
N GLY A 39 1.00 -6.92 8.87
CA GLY A 39 0.51 -5.60 8.47
C GLY A 39 -0.25 -5.57 7.16
N ALA A 40 -0.31 -6.68 6.43
CA ALA A 40 -1.06 -6.72 5.18
C ALA A 40 -2.56 -6.78 5.46
N ILE A 41 -3.32 -6.13 4.59
CA ILE A 41 -4.79 -6.13 4.66
C ILE A 41 -5.29 -7.12 3.63
N ASN A 42 -6.27 -7.92 4.00
CA ASN A 42 -6.84 -8.88 3.05
C ASN A 42 -7.99 -8.25 2.26
N ILE A 43 -7.82 -8.13 0.98
CA ILE A 43 -8.89 -7.76 0.06
C ILE A 43 -8.83 -8.75 -1.09
N PRO A 44 -9.69 -9.79 -1.07
CA PRO A 44 -9.68 -10.78 -2.14
C PRO A 44 -9.82 -10.13 -3.51
N LEU A 45 -9.20 -10.71 -4.50
CA LEU A 45 -9.13 -10.13 -5.84
C LEU A 45 -10.49 -9.63 -6.35
N LYS A 46 -11.53 -10.44 -6.17
CA LYS A 46 -12.86 -10.07 -6.68
C LYS A 46 -13.47 -8.88 -5.98
N GLU A 47 -12.93 -8.48 -4.82
CA GLU A 47 -13.45 -7.36 -4.05
C GLU A 47 -12.58 -6.13 -4.14
N VAL A 48 -11.47 -6.19 -4.85
CA VAL A 48 -10.51 -5.09 -4.90
C VAL A 48 -11.17 -3.81 -5.39
N LYS A 49 -11.93 -3.91 -6.48
CA LYS A 49 -12.53 -2.72 -7.07
C LYS A 49 -13.45 -2.00 -6.11
N GLU A 50 -14.18 -2.74 -5.28
CA GLU A 50 -15.14 -2.15 -4.37
C GLU A 50 -14.52 -1.66 -3.08
N ARG A 51 -13.46 -2.32 -2.62
CA ARG A 51 -12.94 -2.07 -1.28
C ARG A 51 -11.67 -1.26 -1.21
N ILE A 52 -10.96 -1.12 -2.32
CA ILE A 52 -9.64 -0.48 -2.26
C ILE A 52 -9.70 0.98 -1.81
N ALA A 53 -10.72 1.71 -2.23
CA ALA A 53 -10.80 3.14 -1.91
C ALA A 53 -10.93 3.40 -0.42
N THR A 54 -11.56 2.47 0.31
CA THR A 54 -11.65 2.59 1.76
C THR A 54 -10.31 2.27 2.41
N ALA A 55 -9.62 1.25 1.91
CA ALA A 55 -8.33 0.86 2.48
C ALA A 55 -7.22 1.82 2.13
N VAL A 56 -7.23 2.35 0.91
CA VAL A 56 -6.19 3.24 0.40
C VAL A 56 -6.86 4.42 -0.29
N PRO A 57 -7.30 5.41 0.48
CA PRO A 57 -8.00 6.56 -0.13
C PRO A 57 -7.11 7.43 -1.00
N ASP A 58 -5.81 7.51 -0.70
CA ASP A 58 -4.91 8.35 -1.48
C ASP A 58 -4.34 7.54 -2.63
N LYS A 59 -4.71 7.88 -3.85
CA LYS A 59 -4.29 7.13 -5.03
C LYS A 59 -2.83 7.36 -5.40
N ASN A 60 -2.15 8.26 -4.73
CA ASN A 60 -0.72 8.45 -4.91
C ASN A 60 0.12 7.67 -3.91
N ASP A 61 -0.51 7.02 -2.95
CA ASP A 61 0.20 6.14 -2.04
C ASP A 61 0.68 4.90 -2.79
N THR A 62 1.73 4.28 -2.29
CA THR A 62 2.23 3.04 -2.86
C THR A 62 1.35 1.88 -2.39
N VAL A 63 0.92 1.05 -3.33
CA VAL A 63 0.13 -0.14 -3.03
C VAL A 63 0.91 -1.34 -3.54
N LYS A 64 1.27 -2.23 -2.61
CA LYS A 64 1.96 -3.47 -2.97
C LYS A 64 0.99 -4.62 -2.78
N VAL A 65 0.74 -5.34 -3.84
CA VAL A 65 -0.22 -6.45 -3.82
C VAL A 65 0.52 -7.76 -3.99
N TYR A 66 0.06 -8.78 -3.29
CA TYR A 66 0.63 -10.12 -3.44
C TYR A 66 -0.46 -11.18 -3.33
N CYS A 67 -0.14 -12.36 -3.81
CA CYS A 67 -1.03 -13.51 -3.74
C CYS A 67 -0.18 -14.76 -3.47
N ASN A 68 -0.49 -15.91 -4.08
CA ASN A 68 0.31 -17.11 -3.86
C ASN A 68 1.55 -17.13 -4.74
N ALA A 69 1.43 -16.71 -5.99
CA ALA A 69 2.53 -16.80 -6.95
C ALA A 69 2.60 -15.60 -7.91
N GLY A 70 1.83 -14.56 -7.69
CA GLY A 70 1.91 -13.34 -8.46
C GLY A 70 0.89 -13.17 -9.57
N ARG A 71 0.11 -14.21 -9.89
CA ARG A 71 -0.85 -14.10 -10.99
C ARG A 71 -2.05 -13.24 -10.62
N GLN A 72 -2.69 -13.54 -9.49
CA GLN A 72 -3.84 -12.77 -9.04
C GLN A 72 -3.44 -11.35 -8.67
N SER A 73 -2.28 -11.20 -8.06
CA SER A 73 -1.80 -9.87 -7.71
C SER A 73 -1.47 -9.06 -8.96
N GLY A 74 -1.07 -9.73 -10.05
CA GLY A 74 -0.90 -9.05 -11.33
C GLY A 74 -2.21 -8.51 -11.86
N GLN A 75 -3.29 -9.29 -11.72
CA GLN A 75 -4.62 -8.83 -12.11
C GLN A 75 -5.08 -7.68 -11.23
N ALA A 76 -4.79 -7.76 -9.92
CA ALA A 76 -5.14 -6.69 -9.01
C ALA A 76 -4.41 -5.40 -9.38
N LYS A 77 -3.14 -5.52 -9.75
CA LYS A 77 -2.37 -4.35 -10.17
C LYS A 77 -3.02 -3.67 -11.38
N ASP A 78 -3.47 -4.46 -12.35
CA ASP A 78 -4.12 -3.91 -13.53
C ASP A 78 -5.41 -3.18 -13.16
N ILE A 79 -6.21 -3.79 -12.29
CA ILE A 79 -7.45 -3.16 -11.84
C ILE A 79 -7.16 -1.83 -11.14
N LEU A 80 -6.19 -1.82 -10.24
CA LEU A 80 -5.86 -0.63 -9.47
C LEU A 80 -5.29 0.47 -10.37
N SER A 81 -4.47 0.10 -11.33
CA SER A 81 -3.91 1.08 -12.27
C SER A 81 -5.02 1.72 -13.09
N GLU A 82 -5.99 0.94 -13.52
CA GLU A 82 -7.13 1.48 -14.25
C GLU A 82 -8.01 2.39 -13.40
N MET A 83 -8.00 2.17 -12.10
CA MET A 83 -8.75 3.01 -11.17
C MET A 83 -8.02 4.31 -10.82
N GLY A 84 -6.79 4.48 -11.32
CA GLY A 84 -6.05 5.71 -11.09
C GLY A 84 -4.99 5.65 -10.00
N TYR A 85 -4.74 4.47 -9.44
CA TYR A 85 -3.64 4.31 -8.48
C TYR A 85 -2.32 4.39 -9.25
N THR A 86 -1.44 5.28 -8.82
CA THR A 86 -0.27 5.64 -9.61
C THR A 86 0.98 4.85 -9.26
N HIS A 87 1.00 4.23 -8.09
CA HIS A 87 2.20 3.49 -7.63
C HIS A 87 1.79 2.11 -7.13
N VAL A 88 1.52 1.21 -8.06
CA VAL A 88 1.11 -0.15 -7.71
C VAL A 88 2.21 -1.12 -8.12
N GLU A 89 2.55 -2.00 -7.20
CA GLU A 89 3.58 -2.99 -7.44
C GLU A 89 3.03 -4.38 -7.19
N ASN A 90 3.28 -5.31 -8.11
CA ASN A 90 2.98 -6.72 -7.89
C ASN A 90 4.18 -7.33 -7.16
N ALA A 91 3.99 -7.64 -5.88
CA ALA A 91 5.08 -8.16 -5.06
C ALA A 91 5.25 -9.69 -5.15
N GLY A 92 4.45 -10.34 -5.99
CA GLY A 92 4.60 -11.76 -6.23
C GLY A 92 3.77 -12.61 -5.29
N GLY A 93 4.35 -13.62 -4.73
CA GLY A 93 3.67 -14.54 -3.82
C GLY A 93 4.08 -14.32 -2.39
N LEU A 94 3.37 -14.98 -1.49
CA LEU A 94 3.67 -14.90 -0.06
C LEU A 94 5.14 -15.21 0.22
N LYS A 95 5.71 -16.15 -0.48
CA LYS A 95 7.11 -16.54 -0.26
C LYS A 95 8.10 -15.49 -0.75
N ASP A 96 7.65 -14.55 -1.57
CA ASP A 96 8.55 -13.56 -2.16
C ASP A 96 8.62 -12.27 -1.35
N ILE A 97 7.73 -12.07 -0.40
CA ILE A 97 7.72 -10.83 0.37
C ILE A 97 8.63 -10.97 1.59
N ALA A 98 9.32 -9.86 1.90
CA ALA A 98 10.39 -9.93 2.89
C ALA A 98 9.92 -9.76 4.34
N MET A 99 8.71 -9.27 4.54
CA MET A 99 8.23 -9.01 5.90
C MET A 99 7.98 -10.32 6.67
N PRO A 100 7.95 -10.25 7.99
CA PRO A 100 7.56 -11.41 8.79
C PRO A 100 6.17 -11.91 8.42
N LYS A 101 5.94 -13.19 8.58
CA LYS A 101 4.65 -13.80 8.31
C LYS A 101 3.97 -14.10 9.65
N VAL A 102 2.67 -13.88 9.69
CA VAL A 102 1.88 -14.11 10.91
C VAL A 102 0.62 -14.88 10.55
N LYS A 103 -0.01 -15.44 11.57
CA LYS A 103 -1.26 -16.21 11.41
C LYS A 103 -2.42 -15.41 11.95
N GLY A 104 -3.59 -15.75 11.48
CA GLY A 104 -4.82 -15.11 11.93
C GLY A 104 -5.19 -13.98 11.05
#